data_5aea8630ce0b5cfb513072f99c666541
#
_entry.id   5aea8630ce0b5cfb513072f99c666541
#
_cell.length_a   1.000
_cell.length_b   1.000
_cell.length_c   1.000
_cell.angle_alpha   90.00
_cell.angle_beta   90.00
_cell.angle_gamma   90.00
#
_symmetry.space_group_name_H-M   'P 1'
#
loop_
_entity.id
_entity.type
_entity.pdbx_description
1 polymer ?
#
loop_
_entity_poly.entity_id
_entity_poly.type
_entity_poly.pdbx_seq_one_letter_code
_entity_poly.pdbx_strand_id
1 'polypeptide(L)' 'MVQYAVTLKDGDWTVFKDGRAVEHDLTRSAAIQMAKIMAFEAEERGETVELLIQGYYGEMSRKLTGGTDEAEA' A
#
# COMPACT_ATOMS: atom_id res chain seq x y z
N MET A 1 4.30 -6.89 11.57
CA MET A 1 4.33 -5.98 10.42
C MET A 1 3.00 -6.05 9.68
N VAL A 2 2.49 -4.92 9.28
CA VAL A 2 1.25 -4.88 8.50
C VAL A 2 1.61 -4.59 7.04
N GLN A 3 0.94 -5.26 6.11
CA GLN A 3 1.19 -5.07 4.69
C GLN A 3 -0.03 -4.47 4.02
N TYR A 4 0.17 -3.38 3.29
CA TYR A 4 -0.86 -2.81 2.44
C TYR A 4 -0.44 -2.97 0.99
N ALA A 5 -1.38 -3.29 0.13
CA ALA A 5 -1.10 -3.44 -1.29
C ALA A 5 -2.15 -2.72 -2.11
N VAL A 6 -1.70 -2.06 -3.16
CA VAL A 6 -2.57 -1.40 -4.12
C VAL A 6 -2.41 -2.12 -5.43
N THR A 7 -3.45 -2.80 -5.89
CA THR A 7 -3.36 -3.59 -7.11
C THR A 7 -4.58 -3.37 -7.99
N LEU A 8 -4.40 -3.64 -9.27
CA LEU A 8 -5.48 -3.58 -10.24
C LEU A 8 -6.15 -4.95 -10.27
N LYS A 9 -7.45 -4.98 -10.05
CA LYS A 9 -8.19 -6.24 -10.06
C LYS A 9 -9.49 -6.03 -10.80
N ASP A 10 -9.68 -6.77 -11.87
CA ASP A 10 -10.91 -6.73 -12.66
C ASP A 10 -11.28 -5.31 -13.11
N GLY A 11 -10.26 -4.54 -13.48
CA GLY A 11 -10.50 -3.19 -13.98
C GLY A 11 -10.58 -2.12 -12.91
N ASP A 12 -10.58 -2.50 -11.65
CA ASP A 12 -10.66 -1.53 -10.56
C ASP A 12 -9.47 -1.63 -9.65
N TRP A 13 -9.06 -0.53 -9.09
CA TRP A 13 -7.95 -0.51 -8.14
C TRP A 13 -8.48 -0.84 -6.75
N THR A 14 -7.77 -1.70 -6.05
CA THR A 14 -8.18 -2.23 -4.76
C THR A 14 -7.05 -2.07 -3.76
N VAL A 15 -7.40 -1.75 -2.54
CA VAL A 15 -6.45 -1.71 -1.43
C VAL A 15 -6.64 -2.96 -0.60
N PHE A 16 -5.55 -3.67 -0.37
CA PHE A 16 -5.54 -4.87 0.49
C PHE A 16 -4.76 -4.58 1.76
N LYS A 17 -5.23 -5.13 2.85
CA LYS A 17 -4.50 -5.12 4.11
C LYS A 17 -4.26 -6.56 4.52
N ASP A 18 -2.99 -6.95 4.57
CA ASP A 18 -2.60 -8.33 4.92
C ASP A 18 -3.34 -9.36 4.08
N GLY A 19 -3.46 -9.06 2.79
CA GLY A 19 -4.10 -9.98 1.84
C GLY A 19 -5.61 -9.90 1.77
N ARG A 20 -6.23 -9.02 2.55
CA ARG A 20 -7.69 -8.90 2.54
C ARG A 20 -8.10 -7.57 1.94
N ALA A 21 -9.02 -7.59 1.00
CA ALA A 21 -9.49 -6.36 0.36
C ALA A 21 -10.25 -5.51 1.37
N VAL A 22 -9.85 -4.26 1.54
CA VAL A 22 -10.51 -3.34 2.46
C VAL A 22 -11.20 -2.20 1.73
N GLU A 23 -10.76 -1.86 0.52
CA GLU A 23 -11.40 -0.85 -0.32
C GLU A 23 -11.27 -1.27 -1.77
N HIS A 24 -12.28 -0.99 -2.58
CA HIS A 24 -12.26 -1.35 -3.99
C HIS A 24 -13.04 -0.30 -4.80
N ASP A 25 -13.08 -0.50 -6.11
CA ASP A 25 -13.77 0.43 -7.02
C ASP A 25 -13.13 1.82 -6.98
N LEU A 26 -11.82 1.86 -6.95
CA LEU A 26 -11.08 3.11 -6.84
C LEU A 26 -10.30 3.39 -8.11
N THR A 27 -9.91 4.65 -8.29
CA THR A 27 -8.89 4.96 -9.27
C THR A 27 -7.54 4.63 -8.63
N ARG A 28 -6.51 4.52 -9.46
CA ARG A 28 -5.17 4.23 -8.94
C ARG A 28 -4.73 5.28 -7.93
N SER A 29 -4.95 6.55 -8.29
CA SER A 29 -4.54 7.65 -7.44
C SER A 29 -5.28 7.62 -6.09
N ALA A 30 -6.57 7.36 -6.10
CA ALA A 30 -7.36 7.30 -4.87
C ALA A 30 -6.93 6.10 -4.02
N ALA A 31 -6.64 4.96 -4.65
CA ALA A 31 -6.23 3.78 -3.92
C ALA A 31 -4.88 4.00 -3.24
N ILE A 32 -3.94 4.63 -3.96
CA ILE A 32 -2.63 4.93 -3.39
C ILE A 32 -2.76 5.88 -2.21
N GLN A 33 -3.59 6.92 -2.36
CA GLN A 33 -3.79 7.89 -1.30
C GLN A 33 -4.36 7.22 -0.07
N MET A 34 -5.35 6.37 -0.25
CA MET A 34 -5.99 5.67 0.85
C MET A 34 -5.01 4.73 1.55
N ALA A 35 -4.22 3.99 0.78
CA ALA A 35 -3.24 3.10 1.37
C ALA A 35 -2.18 3.86 2.15
N LYS A 36 -1.77 5.03 1.66
CA LYS A 36 -0.81 5.85 2.37
C LYS A 36 -1.35 6.35 3.69
N ILE A 37 -2.63 6.74 3.72
CA ILE A 37 -3.26 7.19 4.95
C ILE A 37 -3.31 6.05 5.96
N MET A 38 -3.71 4.87 5.52
CA MET A 38 -3.77 3.70 6.40
C MET A 38 -2.39 3.34 6.93
N ALA A 39 -1.37 3.40 6.05
CA ALA A 39 -0.01 3.11 6.44
C ALA A 39 0.49 4.10 7.48
N PHE A 40 0.20 5.37 7.27
CA PHE A 40 0.59 6.41 8.20
C PHE A 40 -0.05 6.19 9.57
N GLU A 41 -1.33 5.84 9.59
CA GLU A 41 -2.03 5.57 10.84
C GLU A 41 -1.45 4.37 11.56
N ALA A 42 -1.07 3.34 10.81
CA ALA A 42 -0.45 2.17 11.42
C ALA A 42 0.91 2.52 12.03
N GLU A 43 1.68 3.36 11.35
CA GLU A 43 2.95 3.82 11.89
C GLU A 43 2.75 4.65 13.16
N GLU A 44 1.68 5.43 13.21
CA GLU A 44 1.36 6.21 14.40
C GLU A 44 1.10 5.30 15.59
N ARG A 45 0.64 4.08 15.34
CA ARG A 45 0.43 3.11 16.41
C ARG A 45 1.69 2.31 16.73
N GLY A 46 2.80 2.62 16.07
CA GLY A 46 4.06 1.93 16.32
C GLY A 46 4.28 0.70 15.49
N GLU A 47 3.46 0.47 14.47
CA GLU A 47 3.60 -0.71 13.63
C GLU A 47 4.57 -0.46 12.49
N THR A 48 5.26 -1.50 12.07
CA THR A 48 6.09 -1.45 10.87
C THR A 48 5.20 -1.79 9.68
N VAL A 49 5.31 -1.03 8.62
CA VAL A 49 4.42 -1.15 7.47
C VAL A 49 5.19 -1.45 6.19
N GLU A 50 4.66 -2.38 5.40
CA GLU A 50 5.14 -2.62 4.05
C GLU A 50 4.03 -2.18 3.10
N LEU A 51 4.37 -1.37 2.11
CA LEU A 51 3.41 -0.87 1.14
C LEU A 51 3.85 -1.31 -0.25
N LEU A 52 2.98 -2.03 -0.95
CA LEU A 52 3.23 -2.52 -2.30
C LEU A 52 2.29 -1.80 -3.25
N ILE A 53 2.82 -1.24 -4.32
CA ILE A 53 2.01 -0.51 -5.29
C ILE A 53 2.29 -1.07 -6.68
N GLN A 54 1.24 -1.50 -7.36
CA GLN A 54 1.35 -2.02 -8.71
C GLN A 54 1.39 -0.86 -9.70
N GLY A 55 2.31 -0.91 -10.66
CA GLY A 55 2.38 0.09 -11.71
C GLY A 55 1.42 -0.23 -12.84
N TYR A 56 1.40 0.65 -13.85
CA TYR A 56 0.49 0.50 -14.98
C TYR A 56 0.81 -0.73 -15.83
N TYR A 57 2.06 -1.20 -15.78
CA TYR A 57 2.45 -2.37 -16.56
C TYR A 57 2.54 -3.63 -15.71
N GLY A 58 1.98 -3.59 -14.51
CA GLY A 58 1.95 -4.77 -13.66
C GLY A 58 3.13 -4.91 -12.71
N GLU A 59 4.12 -4.07 -12.85
CA GLU A 59 5.26 -4.14 -11.94
C GLU A 59 4.85 -3.70 -10.54
N MET A 60 5.53 -4.22 -9.53
CA MET A 60 5.24 -3.87 -8.15
C MET A 60 6.37 -3.03 -7.58
N SER A 61 5.99 -1.93 -6.95
CA SER A 61 6.94 -1.14 -6.17
C SER A 61 6.70 -1.44 -4.71
N ARG A 62 7.76 -1.54 -3.95
CA ARG A 62 7.66 -1.90 -2.56
C ARG A 62 8.31 -0.83 -1.72
N LYS A 63 7.63 -0.42 -0.68
CA LYS A 63 8.17 0.56 0.24
C LYS A 63 8.02 0.04 1.65
N LEU A 64 9.12 -0.03 2.37
CA LEU A 64 9.09 -0.41 3.78
C LEU A 64 9.20 0.86 4.60
N THR A 65 8.39 0.93 5.63
CA THR A 65 8.43 2.05 6.54
C THR A 65 8.72 1.52 7.94
N GLY A 66 8.73 2.37 8.88
CA GLY A 66 9.02 1.95 10.23
C GLY A 66 10.46 1.93 10.51
N GLY A 67 11.20 2.67 9.82
CA GLY A 67 12.46 2.87 10.25
C GLY A 67 13.56 2.53 9.51
N THR A 68 13.64 1.94 8.59
CA THR A 68 14.85 1.80 8.08
C THR A 68 14.98 2.09 6.79
N ASP A 69 14.61 2.63 6.34
CA ASP A 69 14.77 2.78 5.14
C ASP A 69 15.57 3.63 4.70
N GLU A 70 15.99 4.03 4.93
CA GLU A 70 16.61 4.78 4.36
C GLU A 70 17.54 4.48 3.76
N ALA A 71 17.65 3.88 3.62
CA ALA A 71 18.50 3.65 3.06
C ALA A 71 18.63 3.64 1.85
N GLU A 72 18.32 3.71 1.44
CA GLU A 72 18.44 3.84 0.51
C GLU A 72 18.80 4.56 -0.01
N ALA A 73 19.06 4.62 0.15
CA ALA A 73 19.20 5.45 -0.25
C ALA A 73 19.88 5.41 -0.83
#